data_2e44f8fedbf79f5751d8d24e1b817d1c
#
_entry.id   2e44f8fedbf79f5751d8d24e1b817d1c
#
_cell.length_a   1.000
_cell.length_b   1.000
_cell.length_c   1.000
_cell.angle_alpha   90.00
_cell.angle_beta   90.00
_cell.angle_gamma   90.00
#
_symmetry.space_group_name_H-M   'P 1'
#
loop_
_entity.id
_entity.type
_entity.pdbx_description
1 polymer ?
#
loop_
_entity_poly.entity_id
_entity_poly.type
_entity_poly.pdbx_seq_one_letter_code
_entity_poly.pdbx_strand_id
1 'polypeptide(L)'
;ESDGKGTLLTTVECLTSQNRNEYLQKEELEAYLKDVFGFERILWLENGYLAGDDTDSHIDTLARFCSEDTIAYVQCKDESDEHFEELQAMEQELQAFRQADGKPYRLIALPMADPVEWEGERLPATYANFLIINGAVLLPYYKSPKDELAKKALQQAFPEREIIGINCLPLIKQHGSLHCVTMQYPEGVVSIDN
;
A
#
# COMPACT_ATOMS: atom_id res chain seq x y z
N GLU A 1 1.95 6.50 3.46
CA GLU A 1 0.53 6.46 3.78
C GLU A 1 0.24 7.13 5.12
N SER A 2 -0.87 7.90 5.20
CA SER A 2 -1.28 8.57 6.45
C SER A 2 -2.68 8.12 6.86
N ASP A 3 -2.89 7.96 8.18
CA ASP A 3 -4.21 7.71 8.77
C ASP A 3 -5.07 8.99 8.87
N GLY A 4 -4.51 10.17 8.54
CA GLY A 4 -5.17 11.47 8.72
C GLY A 4 -5.30 11.92 10.18
N LYS A 5 -4.67 11.21 11.12
CA LYS A 5 -4.71 11.44 12.58
C LYS A 5 -3.30 11.51 13.19
N GLY A 6 -2.32 11.86 12.38
CA GLY A 6 -0.94 12.06 12.83
C GLY A 6 -0.05 10.82 12.76
N THR A 7 -0.51 9.69 12.21
CA THR A 7 0.33 8.50 11.98
C THR A 7 0.69 8.39 10.50
N LEU A 8 1.98 8.22 10.22
CA LEU A 8 2.52 7.82 8.91
C LEU A 8 2.89 6.34 8.94
N LEU A 9 2.56 5.61 7.88
CA LEU A 9 3.06 4.25 7.59
C LEU A 9 3.97 4.33 6.36
N THR A 10 5.16 3.77 6.45
CA THR A 10 6.15 3.76 5.37
C THR A 10 7.08 2.57 5.48
N THR A 11 7.95 2.37 4.49
CA THR A 11 8.99 1.34 4.50
C THR A 11 10.36 1.95 4.78
N VAL A 12 11.22 1.20 5.44
CA VAL A 12 12.61 1.60 5.66
C VAL A 12 13.33 1.64 4.33
N GLU A 13 13.22 0.58 3.53
CA GLU A 13 13.92 0.46 2.25
C GLU A 13 13.69 1.68 1.35
N CYS A 14 12.43 2.10 1.19
CA CYS A 14 12.11 3.27 0.37
C CYS A 14 12.77 4.55 0.87
N LEU A 15 12.58 4.90 2.13
CA LEU A 15 13.00 6.22 2.62
C LEU A 15 14.50 6.30 2.95
N THR A 16 15.16 5.19 3.28
CA THR A 16 16.60 5.16 3.55
C THR A 16 17.43 4.78 2.32
N SER A 17 16.79 4.62 1.16
CA SER A 17 17.48 4.36 -0.10
C SER A 17 18.50 5.45 -0.41
N GLN A 18 19.70 5.02 -0.83
CA GLN A 18 20.78 5.93 -1.25
C GLN A 18 20.37 6.88 -2.39
N ASN A 19 19.43 6.44 -3.22
CA ASN A 19 18.91 7.24 -4.33
C ASN A 19 17.97 8.38 -3.87
N ARG A 20 17.53 8.36 -2.61
CA ARG A 20 16.58 9.34 -2.06
C ARG A 20 17.17 10.18 -0.94
N ASN A 21 17.74 9.51 0.07
CA ASN A 21 18.20 10.17 1.29
C ASN A 21 19.57 9.64 1.74
N GLU A 22 20.55 9.69 0.84
CA GLU A 22 21.91 9.13 1.00
C GLU A 22 22.60 9.51 2.33
N TYR A 23 22.32 10.70 2.85
CA TYR A 23 23.03 11.26 4.02
C TYR A 23 22.21 11.24 5.31
N LEU A 24 20.93 10.81 5.26
CA LEU A 24 20.04 10.83 6.42
C LEU A 24 19.86 9.43 7.00
N GLN A 25 19.97 9.35 8.32
CA GLN A 25 19.62 8.14 9.06
C GLN A 25 18.09 8.11 9.32
N LYS A 26 17.57 6.94 9.63
CA LYS A 26 16.14 6.71 9.89
C LYS A 26 15.58 7.69 10.92
N GLU A 27 16.30 7.93 12.01
CA GLU A 27 15.91 8.85 13.10
C GLU A 27 15.86 10.30 12.64
N GLU A 28 16.77 10.70 11.77
CA GLU A 28 16.81 12.05 11.20
C GLU A 28 15.66 12.26 10.22
N LEU A 29 15.36 11.24 9.40
CA LEU A 29 14.19 11.22 8.50
C LEU A 29 12.88 11.28 9.29
N GLU A 30 12.78 10.52 10.39
CA GLU A 30 11.61 10.57 11.26
C GLU A 30 11.38 11.94 11.85
N ALA A 31 12.43 12.57 12.38
CA ALA A 31 12.35 13.93 12.93
C ALA A 31 11.93 14.95 11.87
N TYR A 32 12.51 14.86 10.68
CA TYR A 32 12.18 15.72 9.55
C TYR A 32 10.74 15.58 9.08
N LEU A 33 10.26 14.36 8.92
CA LEU A 33 8.87 14.08 8.49
C LEU A 33 7.85 14.54 9.53
N LYS A 34 8.15 14.40 10.82
CA LYS A 34 7.31 14.93 11.91
C LYS A 34 7.25 16.47 11.88
N ASP A 35 8.37 17.12 11.66
CA ASP A 35 8.44 18.58 11.60
C ASP A 35 7.70 19.15 10.38
N VAL A 36 7.95 18.60 9.20
CA VAL A 36 7.42 19.13 7.93
C VAL A 36 5.93 18.81 7.73
N PHE A 37 5.49 17.61 8.09
CA PHE A 37 4.12 17.14 7.85
C PHE A 37 3.25 17.11 9.09
N GLY A 38 3.80 17.38 10.27
CA GLY A 38 3.06 17.38 11.53
C GLY A 38 2.67 15.97 12.01
N PHE A 39 3.38 14.94 11.58
CA PHE A 39 3.15 13.59 12.10
C PHE A 39 3.61 13.48 13.56
N GLU A 40 2.81 12.80 14.37
CA GLU A 40 3.14 12.48 15.75
C GLU A 40 3.91 11.16 15.85
N ARG A 41 3.59 10.22 14.93
CA ARG A 41 4.12 8.85 14.91
C ARG A 41 4.44 8.39 13.50
N ILE A 42 5.47 7.55 13.40
CA ILE A 42 5.78 6.84 12.15
C ILE A 42 5.87 5.35 12.44
N LEU A 43 5.15 4.57 11.67
CA LEU A 43 5.22 3.12 11.64
C LEU A 43 6.10 2.72 10.47
N TRP A 44 7.22 2.09 10.78
CA TRP A 44 8.20 1.65 9.80
C TRP A 44 8.08 0.16 9.56
N LEU A 45 7.85 -0.26 8.31
CA LEU A 45 8.01 -1.64 7.88
C LEU A 45 9.45 -1.88 7.47
N GLU A 46 10.07 -2.86 8.09
CA GLU A 46 11.43 -3.32 7.77
C GLU A 46 11.40 -4.37 6.65
N ASN A 47 10.28 -5.09 6.52
CA ASN A 47 10.07 -6.16 5.57
C ASN A 47 8.94 -5.83 4.60
N GLY A 48 8.98 -6.45 3.43
CA GLY A 48 8.00 -6.31 2.37
C GLY A 48 8.67 -6.16 1.01
N TYR A 49 8.31 -7.04 0.09
CA TYR A 49 8.93 -7.13 -1.23
C TYR A 49 7.89 -7.50 -2.28
N LEU A 50 8.02 -6.93 -3.48
CA LEU A 50 7.31 -7.36 -4.68
C LEU A 50 8.28 -7.46 -5.86
N ALA A 51 8.34 -8.61 -6.49
CA ALA A 51 9.12 -8.81 -7.72
C ALA A 51 8.65 -7.85 -8.81
N GLY A 52 9.59 -7.20 -9.48
CA GLY A 52 9.33 -6.21 -10.52
C GLY A 52 9.01 -4.80 -10.00
N ASP A 53 8.93 -4.59 -8.68
CA ASP A 53 8.89 -3.24 -8.13
C ASP A 53 10.24 -2.55 -8.32
N ASP A 54 10.22 -1.37 -8.93
CA ASP A 54 11.41 -0.54 -9.21
C ASP A 54 11.47 0.71 -8.31
N THR A 55 10.71 0.71 -7.21
CA THR A 55 10.52 1.88 -6.34
C THR A 55 11.14 1.73 -4.96
N ASP A 56 11.89 0.67 -4.68
CA ASP A 56 12.41 0.31 -3.36
C ASP A 56 11.27 0.09 -2.33
N SER A 57 10.34 -0.81 -2.65
CA SER A 57 9.25 -1.24 -1.77
C SER A 57 8.34 -0.09 -1.28
N HIS A 58 7.78 0.69 -2.21
CA HIS A 58 6.78 1.72 -1.88
C HIS A 58 5.62 1.13 -1.08
N ILE A 59 5.22 1.82 -0.02
CA ILE A 59 4.19 1.34 0.92
C ILE A 59 2.84 1.08 0.25
N ASP A 60 2.48 1.82 -0.79
CA ASP A 60 1.21 1.69 -1.51
C ASP A 60 1.11 0.44 -2.39
N THR A 61 2.22 -0.31 -2.53
CA THR A 61 2.22 -1.64 -3.14
C THR A 61 2.07 -2.77 -2.12
N LEU A 62 2.27 -2.51 -0.84
CA LEU A 62 2.37 -3.49 0.24
C LEU A 62 1.23 -3.39 1.26
N ALA A 63 1.02 -2.21 1.85
CA ALA A 63 0.02 -1.99 2.89
C ALA A 63 -0.52 -0.55 2.88
N ARG A 64 -1.83 -0.40 3.15
CA ARG A 64 -2.52 0.89 3.07
C ARG A 64 -3.49 1.10 4.24
N PHE A 65 -3.56 2.31 4.75
CA PHE A 65 -4.65 2.68 5.65
C PHE A 65 -6.00 2.69 4.91
N CYS A 66 -6.99 2.04 5.49
CA CYS A 66 -8.39 2.11 5.06
C CYS A 66 -9.20 3.09 5.94
N SER A 67 -8.77 3.25 7.17
CA SER A 67 -9.27 4.18 8.17
C SER A 67 -8.19 4.39 9.24
N GLU A 68 -8.48 5.21 10.25
CA GLU A 68 -7.56 5.46 11.38
C GLU A 68 -7.19 4.21 12.19
N ASP A 69 -7.98 3.14 12.11
CA ASP A 69 -7.83 1.90 12.88
C ASP A 69 -7.65 0.63 12.02
N THR A 70 -7.72 0.75 10.69
CA THR A 70 -7.75 -0.41 9.78
C THR A 70 -6.68 -0.29 8.69
N ILE A 71 -5.89 -1.34 8.52
CA ILE A 71 -4.86 -1.47 7.48
C ILE A 71 -5.20 -2.66 6.58
N ALA A 72 -5.23 -2.44 5.26
CA ALA A 72 -5.22 -3.52 4.26
C ALA A 72 -3.77 -3.79 3.82
N TYR A 73 -3.42 -5.05 3.62
CA TYR A 73 -2.07 -5.45 3.26
C TYR A 73 -2.07 -6.68 2.36
N VAL A 74 -1.02 -6.87 1.57
CA VAL A 74 -0.85 -8.05 0.71
C VAL A 74 -0.40 -9.24 1.55
N GLN A 75 -1.09 -10.37 1.41
CA GLN A 75 -0.74 -11.63 2.08
C GLN A 75 -0.40 -12.71 1.05
N CYS A 76 0.80 -13.26 1.13
CA CYS A 76 1.20 -14.47 0.41
C CYS A 76 1.00 -15.70 1.30
N LYS A 77 0.29 -16.72 0.78
CA LYS A 77 0.04 -17.99 1.49
C LYS A 77 0.75 -19.17 0.86
N ASP A 78 1.35 -18.97 -0.29
CA ASP A 78 2.10 -20.00 -1.00
C ASP A 78 3.55 -19.99 -0.54
N GLU A 79 3.92 -20.99 0.25
CA GLU A 79 5.28 -21.13 0.79
C GLU A 79 6.34 -21.34 -0.29
N SER A 80 5.93 -21.67 -1.51
CA SER A 80 6.83 -21.80 -2.67
C SER A 80 7.01 -20.51 -3.48
N ASP A 81 6.21 -19.46 -3.20
CA ASP A 81 6.34 -18.16 -3.86
C ASP A 81 7.50 -17.35 -3.26
N GLU A 82 8.28 -16.71 -4.10
CA GLU A 82 9.43 -15.88 -3.70
C GLU A 82 9.11 -14.76 -2.71
N HIS A 83 7.84 -14.34 -2.61
CA HIS A 83 7.39 -13.28 -1.71
C HIS A 83 7.00 -13.80 -0.31
N PHE A 84 6.93 -15.13 -0.12
CA PHE A 84 6.31 -15.70 1.09
C PHE A 84 7.01 -15.22 2.37
N GLU A 85 8.32 -15.35 2.45
CA GLU A 85 9.09 -15.02 3.66
C GLU A 85 8.99 -13.53 4.01
N GLU A 86 9.17 -12.66 3.02
CA GLU A 86 9.12 -11.20 3.20
C GLU A 86 7.72 -10.70 3.56
N LEU A 87 6.68 -11.18 2.88
CA LEU A 87 5.31 -10.76 3.17
C LEU A 87 4.79 -11.37 4.49
N GLN A 88 5.29 -12.53 4.90
CA GLN A 88 4.99 -13.10 6.22
C GLN A 88 5.64 -12.28 7.34
N ALA A 89 6.90 -11.87 7.15
CA ALA A 89 7.60 -11.00 8.11
C ALA A 89 6.88 -9.64 8.23
N MET A 90 6.50 -9.03 7.11
CA MET A 90 5.69 -7.81 7.09
C MET A 90 4.36 -7.97 7.84
N GLU A 91 3.66 -9.09 7.67
CA GLU A 91 2.41 -9.36 8.40
C GLU A 91 2.64 -9.40 9.91
N GLN A 92 3.73 -9.99 10.39
CA GLN A 92 4.09 -10.01 11.81
C GLN A 92 4.36 -8.61 12.35
N GLU A 93 5.03 -7.75 11.59
CA GLU A 93 5.23 -6.35 11.94
C GLU A 93 3.90 -5.58 12.03
N LEU A 94 3.02 -5.76 11.05
CA LEU A 94 1.69 -5.14 11.05
C LEU A 94 0.86 -5.59 12.27
N GLN A 95 0.93 -6.85 12.67
CA GLN A 95 0.28 -7.38 13.88
C GLN A 95 0.86 -6.79 15.17
N ALA A 96 2.15 -6.43 15.15
CA ALA A 96 2.82 -5.81 16.30
C ALA A 96 2.52 -4.31 16.41
N PHE A 97 2.12 -3.64 15.34
CA PHE A 97 1.80 -2.21 15.37
C PHE A 97 0.59 -1.92 16.27
N ARG A 98 0.62 -0.73 16.86
CA ARG A 98 -0.44 -0.23 17.75
C ARG A 98 -0.90 1.15 17.30
N GLN A 99 -2.17 1.39 17.42
CA GLN A 99 -2.78 2.72 17.28
C GLN A 99 -2.26 3.68 18.35
N ALA A 100 -2.58 4.96 18.25
CA ALA A 100 -2.16 5.96 19.21
C ALA A 100 -2.70 5.68 20.64
N ASP A 101 -3.85 5.02 20.76
CA ASP A 101 -4.46 4.61 22.02
C ASP A 101 -3.96 3.24 22.57
N GLY A 102 -2.99 2.62 21.89
CA GLY A 102 -2.38 1.34 22.25
C GLY A 102 -3.11 0.09 21.77
N LYS A 103 -4.25 0.22 21.08
CA LYS A 103 -4.97 -0.93 20.51
C LYS A 103 -4.29 -1.46 19.27
N PRO A 104 -4.45 -2.75 18.94
CA PRO A 104 -4.00 -3.28 17.65
C PRO A 104 -4.81 -2.67 16.50
N TYR A 105 -4.20 -2.59 15.32
CA TYR A 105 -4.92 -2.30 14.10
C TYR A 105 -5.78 -3.49 13.68
N ARG A 106 -6.93 -3.22 13.07
CA ARG A 106 -7.69 -4.21 12.32
C ARG A 106 -6.99 -4.43 10.99
N LEU A 107 -6.57 -5.66 10.73
CA LEU A 107 -5.85 -6.03 9.51
C LEU A 107 -6.80 -6.71 8.51
N ILE A 108 -6.76 -6.27 7.26
CA ILE A 108 -7.51 -6.84 6.13
C ILE A 108 -6.50 -7.43 5.15
N ALA A 109 -6.41 -8.76 5.13
CA ALA A 109 -5.53 -9.46 4.21
C ALA A 109 -6.12 -9.44 2.79
N LEU A 110 -5.35 -8.86 1.85
CA LEU A 110 -5.60 -8.94 0.42
C LEU A 110 -4.81 -10.12 -0.15
N PRO A 111 -5.38 -10.92 -1.06
CA PRO A 111 -4.64 -12.04 -1.64
C PRO A 111 -3.44 -11.53 -2.44
N MET A 112 -2.34 -12.27 -2.43
CA MET A 112 -1.26 -12.06 -3.40
C MET A 112 -1.82 -12.25 -4.81
N ALA A 113 -1.59 -11.30 -5.71
CA ALA A 113 -2.03 -11.40 -7.10
C ALA A 113 -1.37 -12.60 -7.79
N ASP A 114 -2.05 -13.17 -8.79
CA ASP A 114 -1.40 -14.15 -9.65
C ASP A 114 -0.26 -13.48 -10.42
N PRO A 115 0.84 -14.20 -10.73
CA PRO A 115 1.95 -13.65 -11.49
C PRO A 115 1.49 -13.01 -12.80
N VAL A 116 1.86 -11.76 -13.02
CA VAL A 116 1.74 -11.08 -14.30
C VAL A 116 3.15 -10.95 -14.88
N GLU A 117 3.34 -11.46 -16.08
CA GLU A 117 4.65 -11.43 -16.74
C GLU A 117 4.59 -10.63 -18.04
N TRP A 118 5.66 -9.92 -18.33
CA TRP A 118 5.85 -9.20 -19.57
C TRP A 118 7.32 -9.24 -19.98
N GLU A 119 7.59 -9.63 -21.23
CA GLU A 119 8.95 -9.73 -21.77
C GLU A 119 9.90 -10.62 -20.95
N GLY A 120 9.35 -11.61 -20.21
CA GLY A 120 10.12 -12.55 -19.39
C GLY A 120 10.37 -12.07 -17.96
N GLU A 121 9.87 -10.92 -17.57
CA GLU A 121 9.97 -10.37 -16.22
C GLU A 121 8.62 -10.43 -15.50
N ARG A 122 8.63 -10.73 -14.20
CA ARG A 122 7.46 -10.65 -13.32
C ARG A 122 7.20 -9.18 -12.99
N LEU A 123 5.94 -8.77 -13.12
CA LEU A 123 5.50 -7.40 -12.85
C LEU A 123 4.88 -7.29 -11.43
N PRO A 124 4.94 -6.12 -10.75
CA PRO A 124 4.53 -5.95 -9.36
C PRO A 124 3.01 -5.85 -9.19
N ALA A 125 2.29 -6.92 -9.60
CA ALA A 125 0.85 -6.99 -9.45
C ALA A 125 0.44 -7.05 -7.98
N THR A 126 -0.34 -6.08 -7.52
CA THR A 126 -0.77 -5.98 -6.13
C THR A 126 -2.14 -5.34 -6.00
N TYR A 127 -3.00 -5.93 -5.16
CA TYR A 127 -4.29 -5.36 -4.83
C TYR A 127 -4.20 -4.25 -3.77
N ALA A 128 -3.04 -4.04 -3.14
CA ALA A 128 -2.83 -2.93 -2.22
C ALA A 128 -2.76 -1.57 -2.95
N ASN A 129 -2.50 -1.57 -4.25
CA ASN A 129 -2.41 -0.34 -5.04
C ASN A 129 -3.80 0.22 -5.45
N PHE A 130 -4.78 0.14 -4.53
CA PHE A 130 -6.13 0.69 -4.70
C PHE A 130 -6.15 2.20 -4.46
N LEU A 131 -7.14 2.90 -5.02
CA LEU A 131 -7.35 4.34 -4.83
C LEU A 131 -8.66 4.60 -4.10
N ILE A 132 -8.60 5.33 -2.99
CA ILE A 132 -9.78 5.77 -2.24
C ILE A 132 -10.23 7.11 -2.82
N ILE A 133 -11.48 7.18 -3.27
CA ILE A 133 -12.12 8.41 -3.76
C ILE A 133 -13.45 8.65 -3.04
N ASN A 134 -14.10 9.80 -3.28
CA ASN A 134 -15.40 10.09 -2.70
C ASN A 134 -16.45 9.06 -3.16
N GLY A 135 -17.00 8.32 -2.21
CA GLY A 135 -18.06 7.32 -2.45
C GLY A 135 -17.61 5.97 -3.00
N ALA A 136 -16.36 5.82 -3.45
CA ALA A 136 -15.87 4.57 -4.02
C ALA A 136 -14.41 4.26 -3.65
N VAL A 137 -14.01 3.02 -3.92
CA VAL A 137 -12.60 2.58 -3.94
C VAL A 137 -12.35 1.92 -5.30
N LEU A 138 -11.38 2.44 -6.02
CA LEU A 138 -10.94 1.84 -7.28
C LEU A 138 -9.89 0.78 -6.97
N LEU A 139 -10.15 -0.46 -7.40
CA LEU A 139 -9.32 -1.62 -7.14
C LEU A 139 -8.64 -2.09 -8.42
N PRO A 140 -7.30 -2.23 -8.48
CA PRO A 140 -6.65 -2.78 -9.65
C PRO A 140 -7.05 -4.24 -9.87
N TYR A 141 -7.44 -4.58 -11.10
CA TYR A 141 -7.75 -5.93 -11.56
C TYR A 141 -6.71 -6.41 -12.57
N TYR A 142 -6.35 -7.68 -12.47
CA TYR A 142 -5.31 -8.32 -13.29
C TYR A 142 -5.83 -9.50 -14.11
N LYS A 143 -7.17 -9.61 -14.30
CA LYS A 143 -7.87 -10.73 -14.97
C LYS A 143 -7.63 -12.07 -14.27
N SER A 144 -7.54 -12.06 -12.97
CA SER A 144 -7.37 -13.21 -12.11
C SER A 144 -8.68 -13.54 -11.35
N PRO A 145 -8.95 -14.82 -11.03
CA PRO A 145 -10.01 -15.17 -10.08
C PRO A 145 -9.85 -14.50 -8.72
N LYS A 146 -8.64 -14.07 -8.37
CA LYS A 146 -8.34 -13.37 -7.12
C LYS A 146 -8.84 -11.92 -7.11
N ASP A 147 -9.17 -11.32 -8.27
CA ASP A 147 -9.77 -9.97 -8.36
C ASP A 147 -11.03 -9.88 -7.49
N GLU A 148 -11.91 -10.86 -7.58
CA GLU A 148 -13.15 -10.90 -6.78
C GLU A 148 -12.90 -11.22 -5.30
N LEU A 149 -11.82 -11.94 -4.97
CA LEU A 149 -11.42 -12.18 -3.59
C LEU A 149 -10.91 -10.89 -2.94
N ALA A 150 -10.08 -10.13 -3.65
CA ALA A 150 -9.59 -8.83 -3.22
C ALA A 150 -10.74 -7.82 -3.03
N LYS A 151 -11.71 -7.80 -3.97
CA LYS A 151 -12.92 -6.98 -3.87
C LYS A 151 -13.69 -7.29 -2.59
N LYS A 152 -13.94 -8.57 -2.30
CA LYS A 152 -14.66 -9.00 -1.08
C LYS A 152 -13.89 -8.64 0.20
N ALA A 153 -12.55 -8.72 0.19
CA ALA A 153 -11.74 -8.33 1.32
C ALA A 153 -11.83 -6.81 1.57
N LEU A 154 -11.65 -5.99 0.53
CA LEU A 154 -11.77 -4.53 0.65
C LEU A 154 -13.18 -4.07 1.04
N GLN A 155 -14.24 -4.76 0.62
CA GLN A 155 -15.60 -4.40 1.04
C GLN A 155 -15.79 -4.49 2.56
N GLN A 156 -15.00 -5.30 3.26
CA GLN A 156 -15.02 -5.35 4.72
C GLN A 156 -14.39 -4.12 5.37
N ALA A 157 -13.41 -3.49 4.69
CA ALA A 157 -12.78 -2.25 5.15
C ALA A 157 -13.64 -1.02 4.79
N PHE A 158 -14.37 -1.08 3.70
CA PHE A 158 -15.17 0.03 3.15
C PHE A 158 -16.64 -0.37 2.94
N PRO A 159 -17.40 -0.66 4.01
CA PRO A 159 -18.79 -1.14 3.87
C PRO A 159 -19.72 -0.15 3.18
N GLU A 160 -19.46 1.16 3.30
CA GLU A 160 -20.27 2.25 2.76
C GLU A 160 -19.81 2.74 1.37
N ARG A 161 -18.72 2.16 0.82
CA ARG A 161 -18.17 2.58 -0.47
C ARG A 161 -18.36 1.49 -1.52
N GLU A 162 -18.58 1.90 -2.75
CA GLU A 162 -18.55 0.98 -3.88
C GLU A 162 -17.12 0.57 -4.21
N ILE A 163 -16.85 -0.73 -4.36
CA ILE A 163 -15.56 -1.22 -4.84
C ILE A 163 -15.64 -1.48 -6.34
N ILE A 164 -14.91 -0.68 -7.11
CA ILE A 164 -14.93 -0.68 -8.58
C ILE A 164 -13.62 -1.27 -9.10
N GLY A 165 -13.70 -2.41 -9.78
CA GLY A 165 -12.54 -3.04 -10.41
C GLY A 165 -12.10 -2.31 -11.69
N ILE A 166 -10.82 -2.01 -11.81
CA ILE A 166 -10.19 -1.35 -12.96
C ILE A 166 -9.13 -2.28 -13.54
N ASN A 167 -9.24 -2.63 -14.83
CA ASN A 167 -8.23 -3.45 -15.49
C ASN A 167 -6.89 -2.70 -15.60
N CYS A 168 -5.92 -3.11 -14.81
CA CYS A 168 -4.59 -2.50 -14.73
C CYS A 168 -3.48 -3.26 -15.48
N LEU A 169 -3.80 -4.32 -16.23
CA LEU A 169 -2.82 -5.01 -17.08
C LEU A 169 -2.09 -4.09 -18.07
N PRO A 170 -2.74 -3.06 -18.67
CA PRO A 170 -2.00 -2.10 -19.49
C PRO A 170 -1.07 -1.19 -18.68
N LEU A 171 -1.47 -0.80 -17.45
CA LEU A 171 -0.70 0.10 -16.60
C LEU A 171 0.56 -0.58 -16.04
N ILE A 172 0.42 -1.81 -15.58
CA ILE A 172 1.48 -2.48 -14.83
C ILE A 172 2.74 -2.75 -15.67
N LYS A 173 2.65 -2.71 -16.99
CA LYS A 173 3.79 -2.83 -17.91
C LYS A 173 4.86 -1.75 -17.74
N GLN A 174 4.55 -0.68 -17.06
CA GLN A 174 5.47 0.41 -16.71
C GLN A 174 5.93 0.31 -15.24
N HIS A 175 5.79 -0.86 -14.60
CA HIS A 175 6.14 -1.18 -13.22
C HIS A 175 5.31 -0.44 -12.14
N GLY A 176 4.33 0.39 -12.51
CA GLY A 176 3.34 0.98 -11.61
C GLY A 176 1.94 0.46 -11.87
N SER A 177 1.02 0.62 -10.91
CA SER A 177 -0.38 0.24 -11.04
C SER A 177 -1.32 1.44 -10.84
N LEU A 178 -2.53 1.21 -10.35
CA LEU A 178 -3.61 2.20 -10.35
C LEU A 178 -3.29 3.44 -9.52
N HIS A 179 -2.86 3.28 -8.27
CA HIS A 179 -2.54 4.39 -7.38
C HIS A 179 -1.32 5.17 -7.87
N CYS A 180 -0.32 4.49 -8.40
CA CYS A 180 0.93 5.09 -8.87
C CYS A 180 0.74 6.14 -9.99
N VAL A 181 -0.34 6.07 -10.77
CA VAL A 181 -0.63 7.02 -11.86
C VAL A 181 -1.61 8.12 -11.46
N THR A 182 -1.89 8.27 -10.16
CA THR A 182 -2.89 9.21 -9.65
C THR A 182 -2.29 10.32 -8.81
N MET A 183 -3.00 11.43 -8.74
CA MET A 183 -2.74 12.54 -7.83
C MET A 183 -4.02 12.83 -7.06
N GLN A 184 -3.94 12.82 -5.72
CA GLN A 184 -5.10 13.05 -4.86
C GLN A 184 -5.13 14.50 -4.38
N TYR A 185 -6.28 15.14 -4.53
CA TYR A 185 -6.54 16.48 -4.01
C TYR A 185 -7.66 16.41 -2.97
N PRO A 186 -7.51 17.08 -1.81
CA PRO A 186 -8.60 17.21 -0.85
C PRO A 186 -9.80 17.93 -1.46
N GLU A 187 -10.99 17.59 -0.97
CA GLU A 187 -12.24 18.26 -1.39
C GLU A 187 -12.15 19.77 -1.17
N GLY A 188 -12.58 20.55 -2.17
CA GLY A 188 -12.58 22.02 -2.12
C GLY A 188 -11.24 22.70 -2.44
N VAL A 189 -10.17 21.95 -2.68
CA VAL A 189 -8.85 22.52 -3.07
C VAL A 189 -8.80 22.81 -4.56
N VAL A 190 -9.43 21.98 -5.38
CA VAL A 190 -9.50 22.17 -6.83
C VAL A 190 -10.94 22.46 -7.25
N SER A 191 -11.17 23.61 -7.89
CA SER A 191 -12.45 23.89 -8.54
C SER A 191 -12.47 23.19 -9.90
N ILE A 192 -13.39 22.25 -10.07
CA ILE A 192 -13.68 21.69 -11.39
C ILE A 192 -14.78 22.57 -11.99
N ASP A 193 -14.39 23.49 -12.85
CA ASP A 193 -15.37 24.23 -13.65
C ASP A 193 -16.02 23.24 -14.63
N ASN A 194 -17.34 23.01 -14.47
CA ASN A 194 -18.17 22.17 -15.36
C ASN A 194 -18.50 22.89 -16.65
#